data_1d01c14dd00f2c10becbdd5a52076314
#
_entry.id   1d01c14dd00f2c10becbdd5a52076314
#
_cell.length_a   1.000
_cell.length_b   1.000
_cell.length_c   1.000
_cell.angle_alpha   90.00
_cell.angle_beta   90.00
_cell.angle_gamma   90.00
#
_symmetry.space_group_name_H-M   'P 1'
#
loop_
_entity.id
_entity.type
_entity.pdbx_description
1 polymer ?
#
loop_
_entity_poly.entity_id
_entity_poly.type
_entity_poly.pdbx_seq_one_letter_code
_entity_poly.pdbx_strand_id
1 'polypeptide(L)'
;MEIIFYHPTFNAAWWVNALEKALPHARVREWKVGDNNPADYALVWQPPVEMLAGRRLKAVFALGAGVDAILSKLNAHPEMLDASIPLFRLEDTGMGLQMQEYAVSQVLHWFRRFDDYQALKNQALWKPLPEYTREEFSVGIMGAGVLGAKVAESLQAWGFPLRCW
;
A
#
# COMPACT_ATOMS: atom_id res chain seq x y z
N MET A 1 23.34 -14.68 4.36
CA MET A 1 21.92 -14.52 4.74
C MET A 1 21.08 -14.88 3.53
N GLU A 2 20.20 -15.88 3.66
CA GLU A 2 19.36 -16.36 2.56
C GLU A 2 17.95 -15.77 2.70
N ILE A 3 17.45 -15.14 1.65
CA ILE A 3 16.12 -14.50 1.61
C ILE A 3 15.32 -15.12 0.48
N ILE A 4 14.08 -15.53 0.76
CA ILE A 4 13.12 -15.91 -0.27
C ILE A 4 12.14 -14.79 -0.50
N PHE A 5 11.86 -14.50 -1.78
CA PHE A 5 10.94 -13.46 -2.22
C PHE A 5 9.76 -14.08 -2.95
N TYR A 6 8.56 -13.60 -2.67
CA TYR A 6 7.36 -13.98 -3.40
C TYR A 6 6.37 -12.82 -3.53
N HIS A 7 5.95 -12.62 -4.76
CA HIS A 7 4.82 -11.74 -5.08
C HIS A 7 4.09 -12.31 -6.31
N PRO A 8 2.76 -12.43 -6.30
CA PRO A 8 2.03 -13.11 -7.36
C PRO A 8 2.06 -12.39 -8.71
N THR A 9 2.32 -11.07 -8.75
CA THR A 9 2.22 -10.25 -9.97
C THR A 9 3.44 -9.39 -10.26
N PHE A 10 4.35 -9.21 -9.30
CA PHE A 10 5.54 -8.40 -9.52
C PHE A 10 6.59 -9.12 -10.37
N ASN A 11 7.41 -8.35 -11.08
CA ASN A 11 8.59 -8.88 -11.74
C ASN A 11 9.64 -9.29 -10.70
N ALA A 12 9.65 -10.57 -10.34
CA ALA A 12 10.51 -11.10 -9.31
C ALA A 12 12.01 -10.88 -9.61
N ALA A 13 12.43 -11.01 -10.87
CA ALA A 13 13.83 -10.83 -11.25
C ALA A 13 14.32 -9.38 -10.98
N TRP A 14 13.47 -8.39 -11.24
CA TRP A 14 13.79 -7.00 -10.93
C TRP A 14 13.93 -6.79 -9.42
N TRP A 15 12.98 -7.33 -8.64
CA TRP A 15 12.99 -7.21 -7.18
C TRP A 15 14.18 -7.93 -6.55
N VAL A 16 14.49 -9.15 -6.97
CA VAL A 16 15.66 -9.91 -6.50
C VAL A 16 16.94 -9.10 -6.73
N ASN A 17 17.13 -8.59 -7.94
CA ASN A 17 18.31 -7.77 -8.26
C ASN A 17 18.38 -6.49 -7.42
N ALA A 18 17.27 -5.78 -7.24
CA ALA A 18 17.21 -4.57 -6.43
C ALA A 18 17.53 -4.85 -4.95
N LEU A 19 16.98 -5.93 -4.41
CA LEU A 19 17.23 -6.36 -3.03
C LEU A 19 18.69 -6.78 -2.81
N GLU A 20 19.29 -7.54 -3.74
CA GLU A 20 20.70 -7.92 -3.64
C GLU A 20 21.65 -6.72 -3.70
N LYS A 21 21.31 -5.71 -4.52
CA LYS A 21 22.06 -4.43 -4.53
C LYS A 21 21.93 -3.66 -3.21
N ALA A 22 20.74 -3.64 -2.62
CA ALA A 22 20.51 -2.97 -1.35
C ALA A 22 21.07 -3.74 -0.14
N LEU A 23 21.20 -5.05 -0.25
CA LEU A 23 21.63 -5.95 0.80
C LEU A 23 22.83 -6.81 0.33
N PRO A 24 24.04 -6.24 0.19
CA PRO A 24 25.18 -6.91 -0.46
C PRO A 24 25.66 -8.19 0.25
N HIS A 25 25.23 -8.43 1.50
CA HIS A 25 25.53 -9.65 2.26
C HIS A 25 24.37 -10.66 2.27
N ALA A 26 23.31 -10.39 1.51
CA ALA A 26 22.18 -11.28 1.34
C ALA A 26 22.22 -11.94 -0.03
N ARG A 27 21.79 -13.18 -0.07
CA ARG A 27 21.42 -13.87 -1.30
C ARG A 27 19.90 -13.92 -1.37
N VAL A 28 19.33 -13.34 -2.40
CA VAL A 28 17.89 -13.27 -2.58
C VAL A 28 17.49 -14.17 -3.73
N ARG A 29 16.44 -14.95 -3.55
CA ARG A 29 15.89 -15.77 -4.64
C ARG A 29 14.36 -15.68 -4.66
N GLU A 30 13.80 -15.75 -5.85
CA GLU A 30 12.37 -15.97 -6.04
C GLU A 30 12.00 -17.36 -5.53
N TRP A 31 11.00 -17.44 -4.66
CA TRP A 31 10.43 -18.73 -4.29
C TRP A 31 9.54 -19.26 -5.41
N LYS A 32 9.66 -20.55 -5.70
CA LYS A 32 8.81 -21.28 -6.66
C LYS A 32 8.27 -22.54 -6.01
N VAL A 33 7.13 -23.05 -6.52
CA VAL A 33 6.54 -24.30 -6.07
C VAL A 33 7.58 -25.40 -6.09
N GLY A 34 7.74 -26.11 -4.96
CA GLY A 34 8.74 -27.15 -4.77
C GLY A 34 10.11 -26.65 -4.26
N ASP A 35 10.33 -25.35 -4.08
CA ASP A 35 11.53 -24.83 -3.42
C ASP A 35 11.46 -25.08 -1.92
N ASN A 36 12.22 -26.08 -1.45
CA ASN A 36 12.39 -26.43 -0.05
C ASN A 36 13.77 -26.04 0.52
N ASN A 37 14.58 -25.29 -0.23
CA ASN A 37 15.91 -24.89 0.25
C ASN A 37 15.79 -23.99 1.48
N PRO A 38 16.71 -24.08 2.44
CA PRO A 38 16.70 -23.24 3.63
C PRO A 38 16.70 -21.76 3.31
N ALA A 39 16.05 -20.96 4.16
CA ALA A 39 16.07 -19.50 4.11
C ALA A 39 16.08 -18.95 5.54
N ASP A 40 16.69 -17.77 5.70
CA ASP A 40 16.66 -17.03 6.96
C ASP A 40 15.43 -16.15 7.08
N TYR A 41 15.01 -15.53 5.95
CA TYR A 41 13.91 -14.57 5.91
C TYR A 41 13.04 -14.78 4.68
N ALA A 42 11.78 -14.35 4.79
CA ALA A 42 10.84 -14.31 3.69
C ALA A 42 10.27 -12.90 3.50
N LEU A 43 10.32 -12.39 2.27
CA LEU A 43 9.64 -11.15 1.86
C LEU A 43 8.47 -11.55 0.97
N VAL A 44 7.24 -11.25 1.40
CA VAL A 44 6.06 -11.89 0.83
C VAL A 44 4.88 -10.95 0.62
N TRP A 45 4.15 -11.19 -0.47
CA TRP A 45 2.80 -10.69 -0.65
C TRP A 45 1.88 -11.84 -1.02
N GLN A 46 0.86 -12.08 -0.19
CA GLN A 46 -0.11 -13.19 -0.36
C GLN A 46 0.55 -14.57 -0.61
N PRO A 47 1.54 -14.98 0.18
CA PRO A 47 2.29 -16.21 -0.08
C PRO A 47 1.37 -17.45 -0.05
N PRO A 48 1.66 -18.49 -0.84
CA PRO A 48 1.02 -19.79 -0.67
C PRO A 48 1.46 -20.45 0.65
N VAL A 49 0.62 -21.33 1.18
CA VAL A 49 0.86 -21.98 2.48
C VAL A 49 2.19 -22.75 2.48
N GLU A 50 2.44 -23.51 1.43
CA GLU A 50 3.64 -24.34 1.30
C GLU A 50 4.94 -23.54 1.26
N MET A 51 4.89 -22.25 0.95
CA MET A 51 6.09 -21.40 0.97
C MET A 51 6.68 -21.24 2.36
N LEU A 52 5.84 -21.12 3.36
CA LEU A 52 6.25 -20.81 4.73
C LEU A 52 6.19 -22.03 5.65
N ALA A 53 5.31 -22.99 5.35
CA ALA A 53 5.07 -24.16 6.17
C ALA A 53 6.35 -24.99 6.41
N GLY A 54 6.62 -25.31 7.68
CA GLY A 54 7.77 -26.14 8.08
C GLY A 54 9.14 -25.48 7.95
N ARG A 55 9.22 -24.19 7.55
CA ARG A 55 10.51 -23.48 7.44
C ARG A 55 10.94 -22.89 8.79
N ARG A 56 12.24 -22.92 9.03
CA ARG A 56 12.86 -22.29 10.21
C ARG A 56 13.32 -20.87 9.86
N LEU A 57 12.35 -19.98 9.59
CA LEU A 57 12.64 -18.58 9.32
C LEU A 57 12.94 -17.81 10.61
N LYS A 58 13.78 -16.80 10.52
CA LYS A 58 14.01 -15.82 11.60
C LYS A 58 12.92 -14.77 11.65
N ALA A 59 12.36 -14.40 10.48
CA ALA A 59 11.22 -13.50 10.36
C ALA A 59 10.57 -13.58 8.97
N VAL A 60 9.32 -13.14 8.89
CA VAL A 60 8.57 -12.90 7.66
C VAL A 60 8.24 -11.42 7.55
N PHE A 61 8.44 -10.84 6.37
CA PHE A 61 8.13 -9.44 6.07
C PHE A 61 7.05 -9.38 5.00
N ALA A 62 5.87 -8.86 5.36
CA ALA A 62 4.81 -8.57 4.42
C ALA A 62 5.15 -7.31 3.62
N LEU A 63 5.04 -7.39 2.28
CA LEU A 63 5.38 -6.30 1.34
C LEU A 63 4.28 -5.23 1.24
N GLY A 64 3.54 -5.02 2.29
CA GLY A 64 2.49 -4.00 2.37
C GLY A 64 2.04 -3.74 3.81
N ALA A 65 1.26 -2.68 3.98
CA ALA A 65 0.68 -2.31 5.28
C ALA A 65 -0.47 -3.24 5.69
N GLY A 66 -1.27 -3.70 4.72
CA GLY A 66 -2.36 -4.65 4.93
C GLY A 66 -1.81 -6.08 5.07
N VAL A 67 -2.21 -6.79 6.12
CA VAL A 67 -1.81 -8.18 6.39
C VAL A 67 -3.00 -9.14 6.43
N ASP A 68 -4.21 -8.66 6.15
CA ASP A 68 -5.45 -9.44 6.28
C ASP A 68 -5.42 -10.76 5.50
N ALA A 69 -4.88 -10.75 4.28
CA ALA A 69 -4.74 -11.94 3.45
C ALA A 69 -3.79 -12.98 4.06
N ILE A 70 -2.73 -12.55 4.76
CA ILE A 70 -1.81 -13.45 5.45
C ILE A 70 -2.48 -13.98 6.72
N LEU A 71 -3.10 -13.11 7.51
CA LEU A 71 -3.78 -13.50 8.75
C LEU A 71 -4.96 -14.43 8.49
N SER A 72 -5.75 -14.21 7.44
CA SER A 72 -6.82 -15.11 7.04
C SER A 72 -6.29 -16.50 6.68
N LYS A 73 -5.15 -16.58 5.99
CA LYS A 73 -4.50 -17.87 5.69
C LYS A 73 -3.96 -18.53 6.95
N LEU A 74 -3.34 -17.79 7.85
CA LEU A 74 -2.84 -18.33 9.13
C LEU A 74 -3.98 -18.87 10.00
N ASN A 75 -5.14 -18.23 9.99
CA ASN A 75 -6.33 -18.71 10.70
C ASN A 75 -6.87 -20.03 10.09
N ALA A 76 -6.82 -20.16 8.78
CA ALA A 76 -7.25 -21.38 8.09
C ALA A 76 -6.20 -22.50 8.11
N HIS A 77 -4.92 -22.12 8.16
CA HIS A 77 -3.75 -23.00 8.09
C HIS A 77 -2.72 -22.58 9.17
N PRO A 78 -2.95 -22.91 10.44
CA PRO A 78 -2.04 -22.55 11.53
C PRO A 78 -0.62 -23.11 11.37
N GLU A 79 -0.50 -24.23 10.62
CA GLU A 79 0.78 -24.86 10.29
C GLU A 79 1.63 -24.04 9.29
N MET A 80 1.04 -23.00 8.66
CA MET A 80 1.73 -22.17 7.65
C MET A 80 2.93 -21.41 8.22
N LEU A 81 2.85 -20.96 9.46
CA LEU A 81 3.93 -20.21 10.11
C LEU A 81 3.93 -20.55 11.60
N ASP A 82 5.09 -20.97 12.12
CA ASP A 82 5.27 -21.21 13.55
C ASP A 82 5.03 -19.89 14.32
N ALA A 83 4.30 -19.97 15.42
CA ALA A 83 3.93 -18.80 16.24
C ALA A 83 5.14 -18.07 16.85
N SER A 84 6.29 -18.70 16.92
CA SER A 84 7.54 -18.07 17.39
C SER A 84 8.23 -17.21 16.32
N ILE A 85 7.82 -17.33 15.05
CA ILE A 85 8.41 -16.58 13.94
C ILE A 85 7.69 -15.23 13.80
N PRO A 86 8.37 -14.10 14.00
CA PRO A 86 7.74 -12.79 13.90
C PRO A 86 7.32 -12.46 12.46
N LEU A 87 6.10 -11.91 12.34
CA LEU A 87 5.57 -11.35 11.09
C LEU A 87 5.58 -9.82 11.19
N PHE A 88 6.37 -9.18 10.33
CA PHE A 88 6.43 -7.73 10.20
C PHE A 88 5.66 -7.25 8.98
N ARG A 89 5.09 -6.06 9.04
CA ARG A 89 4.45 -5.38 7.92
C ARG A 89 5.19 -4.08 7.58
N LEU A 90 5.07 -3.63 6.35
CA LEU A 90 5.50 -2.28 5.98
C LEU A 90 4.42 -1.27 6.39
N GLU A 91 4.77 -0.28 7.20
CA GLU A 91 3.81 0.74 7.63
C GLU A 91 3.73 1.91 6.64
N ASP A 92 4.87 2.49 6.29
CA ASP A 92 4.93 3.56 5.28
C ASP A 92 6.27 3.50 4.53
N THR A 93 6.18 3.39 3.21
CA THR A 93 7.32 3.39 2.29
C THR A 93 7.21 4.49 1.23
N GLY A 94 6.70 5.66 1.63
CA GLY A 94 6.41 6.79 0.74
C GLY A 94 4.99 6.79 0.18
N MET A 95 4.17 5.78 0.47
CA MET A 95 2.77 5.73 0.04
C MET A 95 1.94 6.86 0.64
N GLY A 96 2.26 7.28 1.87
CA GLY A 96 1.55 8.37 2.54
C GLY A 96 1.56 9.66 1.75
N LEU A 97 2.70 10.05 1.18
CA LEU A 97 2.82 11.24 0.34
C LEU A 97 1.99 11.10 -0.95
N GLN A 98 2.08 9.96 -1.63
CA GLN A 98 1.30 9.70 -2.85
C GLN A 98 -0.21 9.75 -2.57
N MET A 99 -0.66 9.22 -1.44
CA MET A 99 -2.07 9.29 -1.03
C MET A 99 -2.52 10.71 -0.71
N GLN A 100 -1.67 11.52 -0.08
CA GLN A 100 -1.94 12.95 0.13
C GLN A 100 -2.12 13.68 -1.21
N GLU A 101 -1.17 13.53 -2.13
CA GLU A 101 -1.20 14.15 -3.46
C GLU A 101 -2.46 13.73 -4.24
N TYR A 102 -2.77 12.42 -4.25
CA TYR A 102 -3.96 11.91 -4.90
C TYR A 102 -5.25 12.48 -4.29
N ALA A 103 -5.40 12.40 -2.97
CA ALA A 103 -6.62 12.86 -2.30
C ALA A 103 -6.82 14.37 -2.48
N VAL A 104 -5.77 15.17 -2.30
CA VAL A 104 -5.83 16.63 -2.51
C VAL A 104 -6.18 16.96 -3.96
N SER A 105 -5.58 16.27 -4.93
CA SER A 105 -5.88 16.48 -6.35
C SER A 105 -7.36 16.21 -6.67
N GLN A 106 -7.93 15.14 -6.11
CA GLN A 106 -9.35 14.80 -6.31
C GLN A 106 -10.29 15.80 -5.63
N VAL A 107 -9.99 16.21 -4.41
CA VAL A 107 -10.79 17.24 -3.71
C VAL A 107 -10.78 18.56 -4.49
N LEU A 108 -9.61 19.00 -4.95
CA LEU A 108 -9.49 20.21 -5.78
C LEU A 108 -10.19 20.06 -7.13
N HIS A 109 -10.12 18.89 -7.74
CA HIS A 109 -10.80 18.58 -9.00
C HIS A 109 -12.32 18.81 -8.88
N TRP A 110 -12.92 18.26 -7.83
CA TRP A 110 -14.35 18.45 -7.55
C TRP A 110 -14.68 19.87 -7.11
N PHE A 111 -13.92 20.43 -6.20
CA PHE A 111 -14.12 21.80 -5.69
C PHE A 111 -14.05 22.84 -6.80
N ARG A 112 -13.15 22.68 -7.76
CA ARG A 112 -12.99 23.57 -8.91
C ARG A 112 -13.84 23.20 -10.12
N ARG A 113 -14.68 22.15 -10.01
CA ARG A 113 -15.65 21.76 -11.03
C ARG A 113 -14.99 21.40 -12.37
N PHE A 114 -13.84 20.73 -12.35
CA PHE A 114 -13.09 20.45 -13.57
C PHE A 114 -13.88 19.59 -14.58
N ASP A 115 -14.71 18.64 -14.11
CA ASP A 115 -15.55 17.84 -14.98
C ASP A 115 -16.64 18.68 -15.69
N ASP A 116 -17.26 19.63 -14.96
CA ASP A 116 -18.23 20.53 -15.54
C ASP A 116 -17.59 21.41 -16.62
N TYR A 117 -16.41 21.98 -16.35
CA TYR A 117 -15.67 22.76 -17.33
C TYR A 117 -15.18 21.93 -18.50
N GLN A 118 -14.79 20.68 -18.28
CA GLN A 118 -14.45 19.77 -19.37
C GLN A 118 -15.67 19.48 -20.27
N ALA A 119 -16.86 19.32 -19.69
CA ALA A 119 -18.08 19.14 -20.44
C ALA A 119 -18.43 20.38 -21.28
N LEU A 120 -18.28 21.58 -20.72
CA LEU A 120 -18.46 22.85 -21.45
C LEU A 120 -17.44 22.99 -22.59
N LYS A 121 -16.17 22.65 -22.32
CA LYS A 121 -15.12 22.68 -23.34
C LYS A 121 -15.43 21.76 -24.52
N ASN A 122 -15.95 20.57 -24.26
CA ASN A 122 -16.33 19.62 -25.32
C ASN A 122 -17.47 20.14 -26.21
N GLN A 123 -18.26 21.06 -25.67
CA GLN A 123 -19.35 21.75 -26.41
C GLN A 123 -18.89 23.08 -27.02
N ALA A 124 -17.61 23.44 -26.92
CA ALA A 124 -17.05 24.73 -27.31
C ALA A 124 -17.78 25.94 -26.64
N LEU A 125 -18.30 25.75 -25.43
CA LEU A 125 -19.01 26.77 -24.66
C LEU A 125 -18.11 27.42 -23.63
N TRP A 126 -18.01 28.74 -23.67
CA TRP A 126 -17.37 29.56 -22.63
C TRP A 126 -18.47 30.07 -21.68
N LYS A 127 -18.56 29.42 -20.50
CA LYS A 127 -19.58 29.79 -19.49
C LYS A 127 -18.96 29.68 -18.10
N PRO A 128 -18.78 30.80 -17.36
CA PRO A 128 -18.44 30.77 -15.96
C PRO A 128 -19.50 30.04 -15.14
N LEU A 129 -19.10 29.15 -14.26
CA LEU A 129 -19.99 28.45 -13.34
C LEU A 129 -19.86 29.05 -11.94
N PRO A 130 -20.94 29.03 -11.12
CA PRO A 130 -20.86 29.43 -9.72
C PRO A 130 -19.76 28.69 -8.98
N GLU A 131 -18.96 29.39 -8.20
CA GLU A 131 -17.92 28.81 -7.39
C GLU A 131 -18.52 28.20 -6.12
N TYR A 132 -17.92 27.11 -5.65
CA TYR A 132 -18.16 26.62 -4.29
C TYR A 132 -17.33 27.44 -3.31
N THR A 133 -17.92 27.80 -2.16
CA THR A 133 -17.14 28.31 -1.04
C THR A 133 -16.54 27.16 -0.24
N ARG A 134 -15.49 27.41 0.53
CA ARG A 134 -14.90 26.35 1.36
C ARG A 134 -15.83 25.92 2.48
N GLU A 135 -16.62 26.85 3.01
CA GLU A 135 -17.59 26.60 4.08
C GLU A 135 -18.70 25.63 3.64
N GLU A 136 -19.05 25.67 2.36
CA GLU A 136 -20.06 24.80 1.76
C GLU A 136 -19.48 23.45 1.33
N PHE A 137 -18.16 23.32 1.23
CA PHE A 137 -17.49 22.15 0.71
C PHE A 137 -16.73 21.40 1.82
N SER A 138 -17.48 20.69 2.67
CA SER A 138 -16.86 19.89 3.73
C SER A 138 -16.40 18.52 3.20
N VAL A 139 -15.22 18.08 3.67
CA VAL A 139 -14.65 16.80 3.29
C VAL A 139 -14.71 15.81 4.46
N GLY A 140 -15.29 14.64 4.20
CA GLY A 140 -15.35 13.53 5.15
C GLY A 140 -14.19 12.54 4.93
N ILE A 141 -13.52 12.15 6.01
CA ILE A 141 -12.44 11.16 5.97
C ILE A 141 -12.84 9.98 6.84
N MET A 142 -13.02 8.80 6.22
CA MET A 142 -13.30 7.55 6.91
C MET A 142 -11.99 6.84 7.24
N GLY A 143 -11.65 6.79 8.54
CA GLY A 143 -10.42 6.24 9.05
C GLY A 143 -9.32 7.31 9.23
N ALA A 144 -9.14 7.79 10.47
CA ALA A 144 -8.11 8.75 10.85
C ALA A 144 -6.81 8.07 11.35
N GLY A 145 -6.45 6.91 10.76
CA GLY A 145 -5.16 6.27 10.96
C GLY A 145 -4.01 7.03 10.27
N VAL A 146 -2.83 6.41 10.15
CA VAL A 146 -1.61 7.06 9.62
C VAL A 146 -1.86 7.76 8.27
N LEU A 147 -2.51 7.08 7.31
CA LEU A 147 -2.78 7.67 5.99
C LEU A 147 -3.88 8.74 6.03
N GLY A 148 -4.98 8.46 6.73
CA GLY A 148 -6.09 9.41 6.84
C GLY A 148 -5.69 10.70 7.56
N ALA A 149 -4.87 10.62 8.61
CA ALA A 149 -4.33 11.78 9.30
C ALA A 149 -3.48 12.65 8.38
N LYS A 150 -2.57 12.06 7.59
CA LYS A 150 -1.76 12.79 6.61
C LYS A 150 -2.62 13.50 5.55
N VAL A 151 -3.65 12.84 5.07
CA VAL A 151 -4.61 13.45 4.12
C VAL A 151 -5.35 14.61 4.78
N ALA A 152 -5.80 14.42 6.05
CA ALA A 152 -6.47 15.48 6.82
C ALA A 152 -5.58 16.72 6.98
N GLU A 153 -4.33 16.54 7.39
CA GLU A 153 -3.34 17.63 7.53
C GLU A 153 -3.18 18.41 6.22
N SER A 154 -3.06 17.71 5.10
CA SER A 154 -2.93 18.35 3.79
C SER A 154 -4.17 19.15 3.40
N LEU A 155 -5.36 18.60 3.57
CA LEU A 155 -6.61 19.29 3.24
C LEU A 155 -6.90 20.46 4.19
N GLN A 156 -6.51 20.34 5.45
CA GLN A 156 -6.60 21.44 6.43
C GLN A 156 -5.73 22.63 6.01
N ALA A 157 -4.54 22.39 5.51
CA ALA A 157 -3.66 23.44 4.98
C ALA A 157 -4.28 24.21 3.80
N TRP A 158 -5.20 23.57 3.05
CA TRP A 158 -6.00 24.20 1.99
C TRP A 158 -7.26 24.88 2.51
N GLY A 159 -7.53 24.82 3.81
CA GLY A 159 -8.67 25.49 4.46
C GLY A 159 -10.02 24.78 4.26
N PHE A 160 -10.04 23.48 3.94
CA PHE A 160 -11.29 22.72 3.85
C PHE A 160 -11.82 22.36 5.24
N PRO A 161 -13.12 22.52 5.52
CA PRO A 161 -13.74 21.94 6.70
C PRO A 161 -13.69 20.42 6.64
N LEU A 162 -13.16 19.80 7.70
CA LEU A 162 -12.96 18.35 7.75
C LEU A 162 -13.83 17.68 8.81
N ARG A 163 -14.30 16.48 8.50
CA ARG A 163 -14.94 15.56 9.44
C ARG A 163 -14.24 14.20 9.33
N CYS A 164 -13.69 13.74 10.46
CA CYS A 164 -13.00 12.44 10.53
C CYS A 164 -13.72 11.51 11.50
N TRP A 165 -13.76 10.20 11.19
CA TRP A 165 -14.25 9.15 12.06
C TRP A 165 -13.58 7.79 11.79
#